data_a638b8ccedf1cf04e2ff1777733cde5d
#
_entry.id   a638b8ccedf1cf04e2ff1777733cde5d
#
_cell.length_a   1.000
_cell.length_b   1.000
_cell.length_c   1.000
_cell.angle_alpha   90.00
_cell.angle_beta   90.00
_cell.angle_gamma   90.00
#
_symmetry.space_group_name_H-M   'P 1'
#
loop_
_entity.id
_entity.type
_entity.pdbx_description
1 polymer ?
#
loop_
_entity_poly.entity_id
_entity_poly.type
_entity_poly.pdbx_seq_one_letter_code
_entity_poly.pdbx_strand_id
1 'polypeptide(L)'
;LSEQEFEILGWAICNYFGQIMRQGIDHDLRLFTVADKGTANSDPTRIGASAKRSAKHSDNGCLEPRPPCYLGLFCYQSSDRGGESTIISAQSILRTIMNERPDLLSHYFQTYHFRAPQSHVWPSKGPTIQKPILEFKNGELMVHYARIMITPGMEIAGEPLSPIQEEALDFLDEVLERPELNFKTLLQPGDLLVMNNLAFLHGREEFSPGSTGGRNLKRYWMWRRHMGPGTDPVLLDLAEFGL
;
A
#
# COMPACT_ATOMS: atom_id res chain seq x y z
N LEU A 1 10.88 2.37 24.95
CA LEU A 1 10.78 3.63 24.20
C LEU A 1 9.36 4.17 24.34
N SER A 2 9.23 5.49 24.54
CA SER A 2 7.96 6.18 24.35
C SER A 2 7.48 6.03 22.90
N GLU A 3 6.19 6.29 22.63
CA GLU A 3 5.66 6.22 21.27
C GLU A 3 6.38 7.21 20.33
N GLN A 4 6.69 8.41 20.80
CA GLN A 4 7.44 9.42 20.07
C GLN A 4 8.87 8.96 19.72
N GLU A 5 9.62 8.41 20.68
CA GLU A 5 10.96 7.87 20.42
C GLU A 5 10.93 6.73 19.42
N PHE A 6 9.87 5.89 19.50
CA PHE A 6 9.65 4.81 18.55
C PHE A 6 9.37 5.34 17.14
N GLU A 7 8.57 6.39 17.00
CA GLU A 7 8.30 7.05 15.73
C GLU A 7 9.56 7.64 15.10
N ILE A 8 10.41 8.31 15.91
CA ILE A 8 11.70 8.85 15.47
C ILE A 8 12.64 7.74 15.00
N LEU A 9 12.73 6.64 15.75
CA LEU A 9 13.55 5.49 15.38
C LEU A 9 13.08 4.88 14.05
N GLY A 10 11.77 4.65 13.89
CA GLY A 10 11.19 4.14 12.67
C GLY A 10 11.44 5.08 11.47
N TRP A 11 11.30 6.39 11.69
CA TRP A 11 11.61 7.41 10.68
C TRP A 11 13.09 7.34 10.26
N ALA A 12 14.01 7.27 11.21
CA ALA A 12 15.45 7.20 10.94
C ALA A 12 15.81 5.95 10.13
N ILE A 13 15.30 4.78 10.52
CA ILE A 13 15.54 3.51 9.83
C ILE A 13 14.92 3.54 8.43
N CYS A 14 13.66 3.96 8.29
CA CYS A 14 12.99 4.02 6.99
C CYS A 14 13.66 5.04 6.06
N ASN A 15 14.15 6.16 6.58
CA ASN A 15 14.89 7.14 5.81
C ASN A 15 16.24 6.60 5.28
N TYR A 16 16.79 5.54 5.86
CA TYR A 16 17.94 4.83 5.30
C TYR A 16 17.58 4.09 4.00
N PHE A 17 16.38 3.49 3.92
CA PHE A 17 15.92 2.77 2.71
C PHE A 17 15.47 3.71 1.59
N GLY A 18 14.90 4.86 1.93
CA GLY A 18 14.37 5.78 0.94
C GLY A 18 14.09 7.16 1.52
N GLN A 19 13.73 8.10 0.67
CA GLN A 19 13.29 9.42 1.11
C GLN A 19 11.85 9.32 1.61
N ILE A 20 11.65 9.66 2.88
CA ILE A 20 10.29 9.70 3.47
C ILE A 20 9.44 10.70 2.71
N MET A 21 8.27 10.26 2.28
CA MET A 21 7.30 11.09 1.62
C MET A 21 6.14 11.45 2.55
N ARG A 22 5.51 12.57 2.24
CA ARG A 22 4.32 13.02 2.93
C ARG A 22 3.14 12.12 2.59
N GLN A 23 2.25 11.90 3.54
CA GLN A 23 1.06 11.07 3.38
C GLN A 23 -0.10 11.68 4.18
N GLY A 24 -1.30 11.17 3.94
CA GLY A 24 -2.51 11.66 4.61
C GLY A 24 -3.49 12.31 3.64
N ILE A 25 -4.73 12.46 4.10
CA ILE A 25 -5.81 13.06 3.33
C ILE A 25 -5.97 14.53 3.73
N ASP A 26 -6.02 14.77 5.04
CA ASP A 26 -6.36 16.08 5.61
C ASP A 26 -5.15 16.84 6.15
N HIS A 27 -4.01 16.16 6.37
CA HIS A 27 -2.82 16.73 6.98
C HIS A 27 -1.55 16.26 6.29
N ASP A 28 -0.54 17.11 6.36
CA ASP A 28 0.80 16.82 5.90
C ASP A 28 1.55 15.94 6.91
N LEU A 29 1.30 14.64 6.82
CA LEU A 29 1.87 13.65 7.72
C LEU A 29 3.05 12.92 7.06
N ARG A 30 4.18 12.81 7.74
CA ARG A 30 5.30 11.99 7.30
C ARG A 30 5.24 10.55 7.80
N LEU A 31 4.43 10.30 8.81
CA LEU A 31 4.06 8.97 9.25
C LEU A 31 2.55 8.87 9.41
N PHE A 32 2.01 7.68 9.29
CA PHE A 32 0.60 7.41 9.50
C PHE A 32 0.44 6.27 10.51
N THR A 33 -0.38 6.51 11.54
CA THR A 33 -0.71 5.47 12.51
C THR A 33 -1.81 4.57 11.95
N VAL A 34 -1.45 3.31 11.71
CA VAL A 34 -2.37 2.24 11.26
C VAL A 34 -2.91 1.55 12.51
N ALA A 35 -4.06 2.01 12.98
CA ALA A 35 -4.75 1.51 14.17
C ALA A 35 -6.26 1.56 13.95
N ASP A 36 -7.02 0.80 14.72
CA ASP A 36 -8.48 0.92 14.69
C ASP A 36 -8.91 2.24 15.33
N LYS A 37 -9.49 3.11 14.54
CA LYS A 37 -10.08 4.40 14.97
C LYS A 37 -11.60 4.39 14.92
N GLY A 38 -12.23 3.21 14.73
CA GLY A 38 -13.68 3.06 14.63
C GLY A 38 -14.30 3.68 13.37
N THR A 39 -13.50 4.10 12.39
CA THR A 39 -13.97 4.86 11.21
C THR A 39 -14.39 3.99 10.03
N ALA A 40 -14.33 2.67 10.14
CA ALA A 40 -14.59 1.73 9.04
C ALA A 40 -16.01 1.81 8.46
N ASN A 41 -16.97 2.34 9.23
CA ASN A 41 -18.36 2.40 8.80
C ASN A 41 -18.70 3.67 7.98
N SER A 42 -17.83 4.68 8.01
CA SER A 42 -18.05 5.97 7.35
C SER A 42 -17.32 6.10 6.01
N ASP A 43 -16.19 5.41 5.83
CA ASP A 43 -15.41 5.49 4.59
C ASP A 43 -14.62 4.18 4.36
N PRO A 44 -15.05 3.34 3.39
CA PRO A 44 -14.37 2.07 3.10
C PRO A 44 -12.95 2.26 2.54
N THR A 45 -12.57 3.45 2.09
CA THR A 45 -11.22 3.73 1.62
C THR A 45 -10.23 3.97 2.78
N ARG A 46 -10.74 4.20 4.00
CA ARG A 46 -9.94 4.39 5.22
C ARG A 46 -9.66 3.08 5.97
N ILE A 47 -9.44 2.00 5.25
CA ILE A 47 -9.27 0.67 5.82
C ILE A 47 -8.08 0.57 6.79
N GLY A 48 -7.05 1.37 6.58
CA GLY A 48 -5.91 1.49 7.50
C GLY A 48 -6.27 2.01 8.91
N ALA A 49 -7.44 2.63 9.06
CA ALA A 49 -7.97 3.15 10.33
C ALA A 49 -9.11 2.27 10.88
N SER A 50 -9.16 0.99 10.52
CA SER A 50 -10.19 0.06 10.95
C SER A 50 -9.61 -1.30 11.33
N ALA A 51 -10.36 -2.07 12.14
CA ALA A 51 -10.01 -3.46 12.49
C ALA A 51 -10.39 -4.46 11.40
N LYS A 52 -11.20 -4.07 10.40
CA LYS A 52 -11.67 -4.95 9.33
C LYS A 52 -10.51 -5.43 8.45
N ARG A 53 -10.70 -6.58 7.80
CA ARG A 53 -9.76 -7.10 6.82
C ARG A 53 -9.46 -6.07 5.73
N SER A 54 -8.18 -5.89 5.41
CA SER A 54 -7.72 -5.12 4.25
C SER A 54 -7.39 -6.07 3.11
N ALA A 55 -8.13 -5.98 2.01
CA ALA A 55 -7.80 -6.71 0.80
C ALA A 55 -6.41 -6.30 0.29
N LYS A 56 -5.78 -7.18 -0.48
CA LYS A 56 -4.43 -6.92 -1.01
C LYS A 56 -4.43 -5.78 -2.02
N HIS A 57 -3.48 -4.87 -1.84
CA HIS A 57 -3.34 -3.66 -2.64
C HIS A 57 -1.90 -3.16 -2.63
N SER A 58 -1.59 -2.26 -3.55
CA SER A 58 -0.43 -1.38 -3.46
C SER A 58 -0.87 -0.03 -2.89
N ASP A 59 -0.14 0.47 -1.89
CA ASP A 59 -0.42 1.78 -1.31
C ASP A 59 -0.19 2.89 -2.33
N ASN A 60 -1.26 3.52 -2.80
CA ASN A 60 -1.21 4.60 -3.80
C ASN A 60 -0.27 4.32 -4.99
N GLY A 61 -0.16 3.05 -5.40
CA GLY A 61 0.70 2.64 -6.51
C GLY A 61 0.39 3.33 -7.83
N CYS A 62 -0.85 3.79 -8.01
CA CYS A 62 -1.28 4.55 -9.18
C CYS A 62 -0.90 6.04 -9.13
N LEU A 63 -0.36 6.57 -8.02
CA LEU A 63 -0.09 8.00 -7.85
C LEU A 63 0.92 8.53 -8.88
N GLU A 64 0.60 9.69 -9.46
CA GLU A 64 1.49 10.40 -10.39
C GLU A 64 1.98 11.72 -9.77
N PRO A 65 3.20 12.17 -10.08
CA PRO A 65 4.21 11.51 -10.93
C PRO A 65 5.07 10.47 -10.18
N ARG A 66 4.94 10.35 -8.88
CA ARG A 66 5.80 9.51 -8.04
C ARG A 66 4.99 8.75 -6.99
N PRO A 67 4.64 7.48 -7.27
CA PRO A 67 4.04 6.62 -6.25
C PRO A 67 5.05 6.32 -5.12
N PRO A 68 4.58 5.90 -3.92
CA PRO A 68 5.46 5.35 -2.91
C PRO A 68 6.16 4.09 -3.44
N CYS A 69 7.50 4.12 -3.52
CA CYS A 69 8.29 2.97 -3.98
C CYS A 69 8.44 1.92 -2.90
N TYR A 70 8.59 2.36 -1.65
CA TYR A 70 8.72 1.47 -0.50
C TYR A 70 7.71 1.81 0.56
N LEU A 71 7.29 0.78 1.28
CA LEU A 71 6.41 0.83 2.44
C LEU A 71 7.15 0.28 3.65
N GLY A 72 7.21 1.05 4.72
CA GLY A 72 7.65 0.61 6.05
C GLY A 72 6.46 0.50 6.99
N LEU A 73 6.33 -0.64 7.67
CA LEU A 73 5.36 -0.85 8.75
C LEU A 73 6.11 -1.23 10.01
N PHE A 74 6.22 -0.32 10.95
CA PHE A 74 6.91 -0.51 12.22
C PHE A 74 5.91 -0.79 13.33
N CYS A 75 6.00 -1.95 13.97
CA CYS A 75 5.03 -2.40 14.95
C CYS A 75 5.33 -1.81 16.32
N TYR A 76 4.53 -0.83 16.76
CA TYR A 76 4.56 -0.32 18.12
C TYR A 76 3.81 -1.25 19.08
N GLN A 77 2.65 -1.73 18.65
CA GLN A 77 1.82 -2.66 19.40
C GLN A 77 1.14 -3.66 18.47
N SER A 78 1.23 -4.94 18.81
CA SER A 78 0.55 -6.02 18.09
C SER A 78 -0.91 -6.15 18.54
N SER A 79 -1.74 -6.79 17.72
CA SER A 79 -3.09 -7.21 18.12
C SER A 79 -3.04 -8.48 18.98
N ASP A 80 -4.04 -8.67 19.83
CA ASP A 80 -4.17 -9.90 20.63
C ASP A 80 -4.59 -11.09 19.74
N ARG A 81 -5.38 -10.83 18.69
CA ARG A 81 -5.86 -11.85 17.73
C ARG A 81 -6.00 -11.25 16.34
N GLY A 82 -5.53 -11.97 15.35
CA GLY A 82 -5.59 -11.56 13.94
C GLY A 82 -4.64 -10.41 13.64
N GLY A 83 -4.87 -9.71 12.54
CA GLY A 83 -4.07 -8.55 12.13
C GLY A 83 -2.76 -8.91 11.45
N GLU A 84 -2.59 -10.17 11.05
CA GLU A 84 -1.43 -10.60 10.29
C GLU A 84 -1.34 -9.82 8.98
N SER A 85 -0.16 -9.37 8.65
CA SER A 85 0.17 -8.81 7.35
C SER A 85 0.30 -9.95 6.33
N THR A 86 -0.31 -9.79 5.18
CA THR A 86 -0.26 -10.73 4.06
C THR A 86 0.40 -10.07 2.86
N ILE A 87 1.28 -10.78 2.16
CA ILE A 87 2.10 -10.20 1.09
C ILE A 87 2.18 -11.21 -0.06
N ILE A 88 2.03 -10.71 -1.29
CA ILE A 88 2.19 -11.49 -2.52
C ILE A 88 3.02 -10.71 -3.53
N SER A 89 3.90 -11.39 -4.28
CA SER A 89 4.75 -10.75 -5.28
C SER A 89 4.04 -10.61 -6.64
N ALA A 90 4.34 -9.53 -7.37
CA ALA A 90 3.91 -9.36 -8.75
C ALA A 90 4.36 -10.53 -9.66
N GLN A 91 5.54 -11.10 -9.37
CA GLN A 91 6.06 -12.25 -10.12
C GLN A 91 5.23 -13.50 -9.90
N SER A 92 4.79 -13.78 -8.66
CA SER A 92 3.90 -14.90 -8.35
C SER A 92 2.56 -14.73 -9.06
N ILE A 93 2.00 -13.52 -9.02
CA ILE A 93 0.76 -13.16 -9.73
C ILE A 93 0.91 -13.42 -11.23
N LEU A 94 1.92 -12.81 -11.87
CA LEU A 94 2.14 -12.95 -13.31
C LEU A 94 2.31 -14.42 -13.73
N ARG A 95 3.12 -15.19 -12.97
CA ARG A 95 3.34 -16.62 -13.24
C ARG A 95 2.06 -17.41 -13.17
N THR A 96 1.22 -17.17 -12.18
CA THR A 96 -0.05 -17.85 -12.01
C THR A 96 -1.00 -17.54 -13.16
N ILE A 97 -1.12 -16.27 -13.55
CA ILE A 97 -1.94 -15.85 -14.70
C ILE A 97 -1.46 -16.54 -15.99
N MET A 98 -0.14 -16.53 -16.24
CA MET A 98 0.45 -17.16 -17.44
C MET A 98 0.19 -18.67 -17.52
N ASN A 99 0.16 -19.35 -16.38
CA ASN A 99 -0.02 -20.80 -16.32
C ASN A 99 -1.49 -21.22 -16.39
N GLU A 100 -2.39 -20.46 -15.77
CA GLU A 100 -3.77 -20.90 -15.57
C GLU A 100 -4.77 -20.18 -16.47
N ARG A 101 -4.56 -18.89 -16.73
CA ARG A 101 -5.45 -18.05 -17.54
C ARG A 101 -4.64 -17.12 -18.46
N PRO A 102 -3.82 -17.70 -19.38
CA PRO A 102 -3.04 -16.91 -20.34
C PRO A 102 -3.92 -16.08 -21.28
N ASP A 103 -5.17 -16.45 -21.48
CA ASP A 103 -6.20 -15.72 -22.21
C ASP A 103 -6.50 -14.34 -21.58
N LEU A 104 -6.41 -14.22 -20.26
CA LEU A 104 -6.63 -12.96 -19.54
C LEU A 104 -5.38 -12.08 -19.43
N LEU A 105 -4.20 -12.60 -19.77
CA LEU A 105 -2.92 -11.92 -19.52
C LEU A 105 -2.86 -10.50 -20.07
N SER A 106 -3.33 -10.30 -21.30
CA SER A 106 -3.29 -8.98 -21.95
C SER A 106 -4.10 -7.92 -21.22
N HIS A 107 -5.15 -8.32 -20.49
CA HIS A 107 -6.02 -7.38 -19.77
C HIS A 107 -5.32 -6.74 -18.59
N TYR A 108 -4.35 -7.40 -17.96
CA TYR A 108 -3.60 -6.80 -16.85
C TYR A 108 -2.59 -5.74 -17.27
N PHE A 109 -2.21 -5.72 -18.54
CA PHE A 109 -1.34 -4.69 -19.13
C PHE A 109 -2.12 -3.55 -19.80
N GLN A 110 -3.44 -3.65 -19.91
CA GLN A 110 -4.29 -2.55 -20.36
C GLN A 110 -4.42 -1.50 -19.27
N THR A 111 -4.71 -0.27 -19.69
CA THR A 111 -4.91 0.85 -18.77
C THR A 111 -6.29 0.78 -18.13
N TYR A 112 -6.33 0.96 -16.82
CA TYR A 112 -7.54 1.12 -16.02
C TYR A 112 -7.58 2.51 -15.41
N HIS A 113 -8.77 3.03 -15.15
CA HIS A 113 -8.98 4.20 -14.35
C HIS A 113 -9.06 3.81 -12.87
N PHE A 114 -8.17 4.37 -12.08
CA PHE A 114 -8.23 4.31 -10.63
C PHE A 114 -8.89 5.58 -10.12
N ARG A 115 -9.86 5.49 -9.23
CA ARG A 115 -10.36 6.64 -8.50
C ARG A 115 -9.18 7.37 -7.86
N ALA A 116 -9.03 8.65 -8.16
CA ALA A 116 -7.93 9.43 -7.60
C ALA A 116 -8.08 9.58 -6.08
N PRO A 117 -7.00 9.39 -5.29
CA PRO A 117 -7.05 9.66 -3.87
C PRO A 117 -7.35 11.14 -3.64
N GLN A 118 -8.34 11.43 -2.80
CA GLN A 118 -8.63 12.79 -2.38
C GLN A 118 -7.62 13.18 -1.30
N SER A 119 -6.57 13.87 -1.70
CA SER A 119 -5.51 14.30 -0.79
C SER A 119 -5.07 15.71 -1.11
N HIS A 120 -4.99 16.55 -0.10
CA HIS A 120 -4.41 17.89 -0.23
C HIS A 120 -2.90 17.85 -0.45
N VAL A 121 -2.24 16.78 -0.03
CA VAL A 121 -0.78 16.59 -0.16
C VAL A 121 -0.40 16.22 -1.59
N TRP A 122 -1.27 15.42 -2.25
CA TRP A 122 -1.07 14.91 -3.61
C TRP A 122 -2.31 15.17 -4.46
N PRO A 123 -2.53 16.44 -4.86
CA PRO A 123 -3.69 16.77 -5.68
C PRO A 123 -3.56 16.09 -7.04
N SER A 124 -4.54 15.28 -7.40
CA SER A 124 -4.63 14.72 -8.74
C SER A 124 -5.17 15.76 -9.71
N LYS A 125 -4.76 15.64 -10.99
CA LYS A 125 -5.25 16.54 -12.07
C LYS A 125 -6.70 16.29 -12.48
N GLY A 126 -7.32 15.23 -11.95
CA GLY A 126 -8.68 14.83 -12.28
C GLY A 126 -9.22 13.81 -11.26
N PRO A 127 -10.47 13.35 -11.47
CA PRO A 127 -11.12 12.43 -10.55
C PRO A 127 -10.57 10.99 -10.65
N THR A 128 -9.82 10.68 -11.70
CA THR A 128 -9.21 9.37 -11.93
C THR A 128 -7.74 9.48 -12.35
N ILE A 129 -6.99 8.42 -12.13
CA ILE A 129 -5.61 8.24 -12.58
C ILE A 129 -5.56 6.98 -13.43
N GLN A 130 -4.90 7.04 -14.58
CA GLN A 130 -4.78 5.92 -15.50
C GLN A 130 -3.49 5.15 -15.27
N LYS A 131 -3.61 3.83 -15.03
CA LYS A 131 -2.49 2.89 -14.88
C LYS A 131 -2.88 1.48 -15.33
N PRO A 132 -1.94 0.68 -15.86
CA PRO A 132 -2.13 -0.76 -15.96
C PRO A 132 -2.01 -1.43 -14.58
N ILE A 133 -2.56 -2.62 -14.45
CA ILE A 133 -2.41 -3.44 -13.22
C ILE A 133 -1.00 -4.02 -13.14
N LEU A 134 -0.49 -4.52 -14.27
CA LEU A 134 0.89 -4.99 -14.41
C LEU A 134 1.63 -4.09 -15.41
N GLU A 135 2.83 -3.67 -15.04
CA GLU A 135 3.68 -2.82 -15.88
C GLU A 135 5.12 -3.31 -15.85
N PHE A 136 5.74 -3.43 -17.02
CA PHE A 136 7.20 -3.54 -17.09
C PHE A 136 7.81 -2.16 -17.32
N LYS A 137 8.61 -1.70 -16.37
CA LYS A 137 9.28 -0.41 -16.46
C LYS A 137 10.72 -0.53 -16.01
N ASN A 138 11.65 -0.11 -16.87
CA ASN A 138 13.10 -0.19 -16.61
C ASN A 138 13.59 -1.60 -16.23
N GLY A 139 12.98 -2.65 -16.79
CA GLY A 139 13.32 -4.05 -16.49
C GLY A 139 12.71 -4.60 -15.20
N GLU A 140 11.95 -3.79 -14.46
CA GLU A 140 11.24 -4.22 -13.24
C GLU A 140 9.76 -4.46 -13.54
N LEU A 141 9.22 -5.56 -13.03
CA LEU A 141 7.77 -5.83 -13.03
C LEU A 141 7.14 -5.08 -11.86
N MET A 142 6.17 -4.24 -12.16
CA MET A 142 5.39 -3.49 -11.18
C MET A 142 3.95 -3.97 -11.15
N VAL A 143 3.31 -3.83 -9.99
CA VAL A 143 1.88 -4.11 -9.80
C VAL A 143 1.19 -2.90 -9.16
N HIS A 144 0.12 -2.44 -9.81
CA HIS A 144 -0.72 -1.33 -9.35
C HIS A 144 -2.13 -1.89 -9.15
N TYR A 145 -2.49 -2.23 -7.92
CA TYR A 145 -3.78 -2.85 -7.67
C TYR A 145 -4.43 -2.35 -6.40
N ALA A 146 -5.67 -2.00 -6.53
CA ALA A 146 -6.63 -1.79 -5.44
C ALA A 146 -8.03 -1.88 -6.06
N ARG A 147 -8.71 -3.03 -5.93
CA ARG A 147 -10.05 -3.24 -6.53
C ARG A 147 -11.03 -2.12 -6.16
N ILE A 148 -10.97 -1.69 -4.90
CA ILE A 148 -11.80 -0.60 -4.36
C ILE A 148 -11.57 0.76 -5.05
N MET A 149 -10.47 0.93 -5.76
CA MET A 149 -10.16 2.15 -6.52
C MET A 149 -10.42 1.97 -8.02
N ILE A 150 -10.23 0.75 -8.56
CA ILE A 150 -10.42 0.46 -9.98
C ILE A 150 -11.91 0.51 -10.35
N THR A 151 -12.74 -0.29 -9.70
CA THR A 151 -14.17 -0.36 -10.06
C THR A 151 -14.84 1.00 -10.07
N PRO A 152 -14.80 1.82 -9.00
CA PRO A 152 -15.38 3.16 -9.06
C PRO A 152 -14.61 4.12 -9.96
N GLY A 153 -13.32 3.91 -10.21
CA GLY A 153 -12.54 4.72 -11.13
C GLY A 153 -13.03 4.58 -12.57
N MET A 154 -13.32 3.36 -13.02
CA MET A 154 -13.88 3.06 -14.33
C MET A 154 -15.28 3.68 -14.50
N GLU A 155 -16.13 3.61 -13.47
CA GLU A 155 -17.45 4.25 -13.47
C GLU A 155 -17.35 5.78 -13.57
N ILE A 156 -16.48 6.41 -12.78
CA ILE A 156 -16.24 7.86 -12.78
C ILE A 156 -15.75 8.34 -14.16
N ALA A 157 -14.93 7.53 -14.83
CA ALA A 157 -14.43 7.83 -16.17
C ALA A 157 -15.49 7.66 -17.26
N GLY A 158 -16.65 7.05 -16.97
CA GLY A 158 -17.65 6.71 -17.96
C GLY A 158 -17.29 5.51 -18.84
N GLU A 159 -16.33 4.72 -18.41
CA GLU A 159 -15.81 3.53 -19.08
C GLU A 159 -15.99 2.30 -18.16
N PRO A 160 -17.23 1.82 -17.92
CA PRO A 160 -17.47 0.70 -17.02
C PRO A 160 -16.70 -0.54 -17.50
N LEU A 161 -16.30 -1.39 -16.55
CA LEU A 161 -15.59 -2.63 -16.85
C LEU A 161 -16.39 -3.48 -17.85
N SER A 162 -15.75 -3.97 -18.88
CA SER A 162 -16.31 -4.98 -19.77
C SER A 162 -16.36 -6.34 -19.05
N PRO A 163 -17.22 -7.28 -19.46
CA PRO A 163 -17.30 -8.61 -18.83
C PRO A 163 -15.96 -9.34 -18.72
N ILE A 164 -15.11 -9.23 -19.73
CA ILE A 164 -13.79 -9.88 -19.70
C ILE A 164 -12.81 -9.16 -18.76
N GLN A 165 -12.93 -7.86 -18.57
CA GLN A 165 -12.15 -7.12 -17.58
C GLN A 165 -12.62 -7.47 -16.16
N GLU A 166 -13.93 -7.60 -15.94
CA GLU A 166 -14.46 -8.08 -14.66
C GLU A 166 -13.94 -9.49 -14.35
N GLU A 167 -14.03 -10.42 -15.31
CA GLU A 167 -13.50 -11.77 -15.18
C GLU A 167 -12.00 -11.77 -14.84
N ALA A 168 -11.21 -10.91 -15.50
CA ALA A 168 -9.79 -10.78 -15.22
C ALA A 168 -9.53 -10.28 -13.79
N LEU A 169 -10.27 -9.28 -13.33
CA LEU A 169 -10.14 -8.76 -11.97
C LEU A 169 -10.61 -9.77 -10.92
N ASP A 170 -11.68 -10.53 -11.19
CA ASP A 170 -12.18 -11.57 -10.29
C ASP A 170 -11.20 -12.73 -10.18
N PHE A 171 -10.59 -13.16 -11.28
CA PHE A 171 -9.52 -14.16 -11.26
C PHE A 171 -8.30 -13.66 -10.48
N LEU A 172 -7.92 -12.38 -10.64
CA LEU A 172 -6.85 -11.81 -9.84
C LEU A 172 -7.19 -11.83 -8.34
N ASP A 173 -8.39 -11.40 -7.97
CA ASP A 173 -8.84 -11.44 -6.57
C ASP A 173 -8.77 -12.86 -6.00
N GLU A 174 -9.16 -13.89 -6.79
CA GLU A 174 -9.01 -15.29 -6.40
C GLU A 174 -7.54 -15.67 -6.18
N VAL A 175 -6.65 -15.33 -7.12
CA VAL A 175 -5.20 -15.59 -7.00
C VAL A 175 -4.61 -14.93 -5.76
N LEU A 176 -5.05 -13.71 -5.45
CA LEU A 176 -4.58 -12.97 -4.29
C LEU A 176 -4.93 -13.64 -2.96
N GLU A 177 -5.99 -14.46 -2.92
CA GLU A 177 -6.44 -15.14 -1.70
C GLU A 177 -5.79 -16.52 -1.48
N ARG A 178 -5.02 -17.04 -2.43
CA ARG A 178 -4.39 -18.35 -2.35
C ARG A 178 -3.31 -18.40 -1.27
N PRO A 179 -3.45 -19.24 -0.23
CA PRO A 179 -2.51 -19.26 0.89
C PRO A 179 -1.07 -19.60 0.49
N GLU A 180 -0.88 -20.48 -0.50
CA GLU A 180 0.42 -20.94 -0.99
C GLU A 180 1.22 -19.84 -1.72
N LEU A 181 0.56 -18.79 -2.19
CA LEU A 181 1.18 -17.64 -2.85
C LEU A 181 1.49 -16.49 -1.90
N ASN A 182 1.01 -16.59 -0.66
CA ASN A 182 1.05 -15.51 0.31
C ASN A 182 2.06 -15.77 1.42
N PHE A 183 2.94 -14.81 1.64
CA PHE A 183 3.64 -14.72 2.92
C PHE A 183 2.72 -14.06 3.94
N LYS A 184 2.58 -14.67 5.11
CA LYS A 184 1.73 -14.19 6.20
C LYS A 184 2.55 -14.08 7.49
N THR A 185 2.48 -12.94 8.16
CA THR A 185 3.19 -12.70 9.42
C THR A 185 2.43 -11.77 10.37
N LEU A 186 2.47 -12.08 11.65
CA LEU A 186 2.00 -11.19 12.71
C LEU A 186 3.21 -10.42 13.25
N LEU A 187 3.27 -9.13 12.94
CA LEU A 187 4.34 -8.26 13.44
C LEU A 187 4.25 -8.10 14.95
N GLN A 188 5.36 -8.33 15.61
CA GLN A 188 5.52 -8.15 17.05
C GLN A 188 6.04 -6.74 17.38
N PRO A 189 5.85 -6.21 18.60
CA PRO A 189 6.43 -4.94 18.99
C PRO A 189 7.94 -4.89 18.73
N GLY A 190 8.40 -3.90 17.97
CA GLY A 190 9.78 -3.76 17.52
C GLY A 190 10.07 -4.31 16.13
N ASP A 191 9.17 -5.10 15.53
CA ASP A 191 9.34 -5.58 14.14
C ASP A 191 9.12 -4.44 13.15
N LEU A 192 10.00 -4.35 12.16
CA LEU A 192 9.87 -3.48 11.01
C LEU A 192 9.78 -4.31 9.72
N LEU A 193 8.64 -4.25 9.06
CA LEU A 193 8.44 -4.78 7.72
C LEU A 193 8.71 -3.68 6.70
N VAL A 194 9.71 -3.88 5.83
CA VAL A 194 9.98 -2.99 4.68
C VAL A 194 9.77 -3.78 3.39
N MET A 195 8.97 -3.23 2.48
CA MET A 195 8.71 -3.88 1.19
C MET A 195 8.76 -2.89 0.03
N ASN A 196 9.07 -3.40 -1.17
CA ASN A 196 8.88 -2.68 -2.42
C ASN A 196 7.38 -2.66 -2.77
N ASN A 197 6.73 -1.51 -2.54
CA ASN A 197 5.29 -1.32 -2.76
C ASN A 197 4.85 -1.46 -4.22
N LEU A 198 5.78 -1.40 -5.16
CA LEU A 198 5.50 -1.54 -6.59
C LEU A 198 5.70 -2.98 -7.10
N ALA A 199 6.42 -3.82 -6.34
CA ALA A 199 6.67 -5.22 -6.68
C ALA A 199 5.83 -6.22 -5.87
N PHE A 200 5.18 -5.75 -4.81
CA PHE A 200 4.37 -6.57 -3.91
C PHE A 200 3.04 -5.91 -3.61
N LEU A 201 2.00 -6.71 -3.57
CA LEU A 201 0.74 -6.33 -2.93
C LEU A 201 0.74 -6.80 -1.49
N HIS A 202 0.11 -6.00 -0.63
CA HIS A 202 -0.03 -6.33 0.77
C HIS A 202 -1.47 -6.15 1.25
N GLY A 203 -1.81 -6.88 2.27
CA GLY A 203 -3.10 -6.81 2.94
C GLY A 203 -2.94 -7.09 4.42
N ARG A 204 -4.06 -7.17 5.11
CA ARG A 204 -4.10 -7.45 6.54
C ARG A 204 -5.36 -8.22 6.88
N GLU A 205 -5.20 -9.25 7.68
CA GLU A 205 -6.34 -9.96 8.25
C GLU A 205 -7.12 -9.07 9.23
N GLU A 206 -8.39 -9.38 9.42
CA GLU A 206 -9.19 -8.77 10.46
C GLU A 206 -8.54 -9.01 11.84
N PHE A 207 -8.68 -8.06 12.75
CA PHE A 207 -8.17 -8.20 14.12
C PHE A 207 -9.19 -7.74 15.15
N SER A 208 -9.10 -8.31 16.34
CA SER A 208 -9.85 -7.84 17.49
C SER A 208 -9.03 -6.76 18.21
N PRO A 209 -9.61 -5.57 18.42
CA PRO A 209 -9.00 -4.61 19.35
C PRO A 209 -9.00 -5.25 20.72
N GLY A 210 -7.82 -5.61 21.22
CA GLY A 210 -7.66 -6.26 22.53
C GLY A 210 -7.95 -5.32 23.70
N SER A 211 -7.87 -5.87 24.91
CA SER A 211 -8.01 -5.12 26.16
C SER A 211 -6.90 -4.08 26.39
N THR A 212 -5.81 -4.17 25.66
CA THR A 212 -4.58 -3.35 25.81
C THR A 212 -4.46 -2.20 24.81
N GLY A 213 -5.54 -1.83 24.10
CA GLY A 213 -5.56 -0.67 23.20
C GLY A 213 -5.41 -0.98 21.71
N GLY A 214 -5.30 -2.26 21.34
CA GLY A 214 -5.34 -2.70 19.95
C GLY A 214 -4.02 -2.54 19.18
N ARG A 215 -4.06 -2.98 17.93
CA ARG A 215 -2.91 -2.95 17.00
C ARG A 215 -2.54 -1.51 16.65
N ASN A 216 -1.26 -1.17 16.75
CA ASN A 216 -0.71 0.15 16.42
C ASN A 216 0.58 -0.03 15.62
N LEU A 217 0.54 0.22 14.32
CA LEU A 217 1.72 0.27 13.47
C LEU A 217 1.97 1.69 13.00
N LYS A 218 3.23 2.03 12.83
CA LYS A 218 3.67 3.29 12.22
C LYS A 218 4.03 3.02 10.78
N ARG A 219 3.31 3.64 9.85
CA ARG A 219 3.51 3.49 8.41
C ARG A 219 4.35 4.64 7.87
N TYR A 220 5.36 4.28 7.08
CA TYR A 220 6.24 5.19 6.35
C TYR A 220 6.17 4.87 4.86
N TRP A 221 5.85 5.86 4.06
CA TRP A 221 5.99 5.80 2.62
C TRP A 221 7.31 6.43 2.21
N MET A 222 8.02 5.79 1.27
CA MET A 222 9.34 6.23 0.85
C MET A 222 9.47 6.23 -0.65
N TRP A 223 10.12 7.24 -1.18
CA TRP A 223 10.63 7.22 -2.56
C TRP A 223 11.98 6.54 -2.63
N ARG A 224 12.25 5.90 -3.79
CA ARG A 224 13.60 5.42 -4.09
C ARG A 224 14.55 6.63 -4.13
N ARG A 225 15.63 6.59 -3.38
CA ARG A 225 16.70 7.59 -3.51
C ARG A 225 17.38 7.40 -4.85
N HIS A 226 17.54 8.47 -5.61
CA HIS A 226 18.50 8.49 -6.71
C HIS A 226 19.88 8.61 -6.07
N MET A 227 20.60 7.51 -5.99
CA MET A 227 22.02 7.47 -5.59
C MET A 227 22.85 8.02 -6.75
N GLY A 228 22.76 9.33 -7.00
CA GLY A 228 23.67 10.04 -7.90
C GLY A 228 24.85 10.60 -7.15
N PRO A 229 26.02 10.83 -7.80
CA PRO A 229 27.10 11.56 -7.20
C PRO A 229 26.61 12.94 -6.73
N GLY A 230 26.73 13.27 -5.44
CA GLY A 230 26.34 14.55 -4.88
C GLY A 230 24.94 14.62 -4.23
N THR A 231 24.21 13.51 -4.09
CA THR A 231 23.02 13.48 -3.25
C THR A 231 23.43 13.24 -1.80
N ASP A 232 23.46 14.33 -1.02
CA ASP A 232 23.61 14.22 0.42
C ASP A 232 22.49 13.38 1.03
N PRO A 233 22.79 12.49 2.01
CA PRO A 233 21.73 11.89 2.80
C PRO A 233 20.92 13.03 3.44
N VAL A 234 19.61 13.03 3.24
CA VAL A 234 18.73 13.98 3.92
C VAL A 234 18.96 13.81 5.41
N LEU A 235 19.60 14.80 6.03
CA LEU A 235 19.79 14.85 7.47
C LEU A 235 18.43 14.81 8.15
N LEU A 236 18.34 14.11 9.26
CA LEU A 236 17.19 14.11 10.15
C LEU A 236 16.88 15.57 10.52
N ASP A 237 15.76 16.06 10.05
CA ASP A 237 15.23 17.33 10.55
C ASP A 237 14.44 17.01 11.83
N LEU A 238 15.14 17.08 12.96
CA LEU A 238 14.56 16.82 14.29
C LEU A 238 13.47 17.82 14.64
N ALA A 239 13.48 19.01 14.03
CA ALA A 239 12.43 20.00 14.20
C ALA A 239 11.05 19.50 13.74
N GLU A 240 11.00 18.53 12.80
CA GLU A 240 9.73 17.91 12.38
C GLU A 240 9.08 17.08 13.51
N PHE A 241 9.82 16.70 14.51
CA PHE A 241 9.34 15.97 15.70
C PHE A 241 9.19 16.85 16.93
N GLY A 242 9.42 18.17 16.79
CA GLY A 242 9.34 19.12 17.92
C GLY A 242 10.50 18.98 18.92
N LEU A 243 11.67 18.49 18.46
CA LEU A 243 12.90 18.36 19.24
C LEU A 243 13.93 19.42 18.86
#